data_b0d468963920acd21293017a62ca59db
#
_entry.id   b0d468963920acd21293017a62ca59db
#
_cell.length_a   1.000
_cell.length_b   1.000
_cell.length_c   1.000
_cell.angle_alpha   90.00
_cell.angle_beta   90.00
_cell.angle_gamma   90.00
#
_symmetry.space_group_name_H-M   'P 1'
#
loop_
_entity.id
_entity.type
_entity.pdbx_description
1 polymer ?
#
loop_
_entity_poly.entity_id
_entity_poly.type
_entity_poly.pdbx_seq_one_letter_code
_entity_poly.pdbx_strand_id
1 'polypeptide(L)'
;VTAEVEYSVSIAQLRAYEEAAAQNKVEIGPEMLERALFEEPEVRAIASHLAMLQTRLSGTKRAAKPGRNDLVGAQEKVVQEAQHALEATMEKLRPEVTKAVERDMFAKQLEKINELKYKVEIQKRLLAQWEERMQKERKEMESHGDDRLTLQFYQDDLSRSEEVHSKIADRIVALKTEKMAPARATKQHSAKTPAEPVEKVPYAKLAGAGGGAFFFPFALAFLWERLSRRISDSRRLAADANVPVLGEIAMLPTRRAAGKTPSTTYFRERVTFEESIDALRVTLMHLPESKEIGTLLVTSAISAEGKTNLATSLAISLARATHEPLLIIDGDMRDPDVHEIFGVPLRPGLANVLDNSSTLEEAIVKTEVENVDLLPAGRLKFSPHFLLRNGAFQSILDGMKRKYRYVIVDSPPVLSASEAVVLANACDAVLVCTRCDYSRSPQLSAAKDRLQNAGARVLGAVISGVPTRSWAYRYGGYGYGWERYASAYQSFYSPPQELLEQREDVSSDRDIDTNGHA
;
A
#
# COMPACT_ATOMS: atom_id res chain seq x y z
N VAL A 1 -18.81 1.52 17.16
CA VAL A 1 -18.56 0.06 17.28
C VAL A 1 -17.05 -0.25 17.16
N THR A 2 -16.36 0.14 16.07
CA THR A 2 -14.92 -0.20 15.92
C THR A 2 -14.05 0.46 16.99
N ALA A 3 -14.27 1.73 17.29
CA ALA A 3 -13.51 2.47 18.31
C ALA A 3 -13.77 1.97 19.75
N GLU A 4 -14.97 1.55 20.05
CA GLU A 4 -15.33 0.95 21.36
C GLU A 4 -14.68 -0.42 21.54
N VAL A 5 -14.64 -1.22 20.48
CA VAL A 5 -13.96 -2.53 20.50
C VAL A 5 -12.46 -2.33 20.70
N GLU A 6 -11.82 -1.41 20.00
CA GLU A 6 -10.40 -1.11 20.19
C GLU A 6 -10.10 -0.58 21.61
N TYR A 7 -10.98 0.25 22.17
CA TYR A 7 -10.87 0.75 23.53
C TYR A 7 -11.00 -0.39 24.55
N SER A 8 -11.98 -1.27 24.38
CA SER A 8 -12.18 -2.42 25.28
C SER A 8 -11.01 -3.41 25.24
N VAL A 9 -10.45 -3.65 24.05
CA VAL A 9 -9.25 -4.49 23.88
C VAL A 9 -8.04 -3.85 24.57
N SER A 10 -7.86 -2.54 24.42
CA SER A 10 -6.74 -1.83 25.07
C SER A 10 -6.85 -1.83 26.59
N ILE A 11 -8.06 -1.71 27.15
CA ILE A 11 -8.31 -1.86 28.60
C ILE A 11 -8.02 -3.29 29.08
N ALA A 12 -8.45 -4.29 28.33
CA ALA A 12 -8.20 -5.69 28.68
C ALA A 12 -6.69 -6.00 28.70
N GLN A 13 -5.96 -5.50 27.71
CA GLN A 13 -4.50 -5.60 27.67
C GLN A 13 -3.83 -4.89 28.86
N LEU A 14 -4.26 -3.66 29.17
CA LEU A 14 -3.72 -2.90 30.30
C LEU A 14 -3.93 -3.66 31.61
N ARG A 15 -5.14 -4.18 31.87
CA ARG A 15 -5.44 -4.97 33.08
C ARG A 15 -4.58 -6.22 33.17
N ALA A 16 -4.40 -6.95 32.07
CA ALA A 16 -3.56 -8.14 32.04
C ALA A 16 -2.10 -7.82 32.40
N TYR A 17 -1.56 -6.71 31.91
CA TYR A 17 -0.21 -6.27 32.25
C TYR A 17 -0.09 -5.75 33.69
N GLU A 18 -1.10 -5.05 34.23
CA GLU A 18 -1.15 -4.61 35.61
C GLU A 18 -1.26 -5.79 36.59
N GLU A 19 -2.06 -6.79 36.28
CA GLU A 19 -2.19 -8.02 37.06
C GLU A 19 -0.90 -8.84 37.06
N ALA A 20 -0.24 -8.96 35.90
CA ALA A 20 1.06 -9.62 35.79
C ALA A 20 2.14 -8.90 36.61
N ALA A 21 2.15 -7.56 36.58
CA ALA A 21 3.08 -6.76 37.38
C ALA A 21 2.79 -6.83 38.88
N ALA A 22 1.50 -6.90 39.30
CA ALA A 22 1.11 -7.00 40.71
C ALA A 22 1.47 -8.37 41.34
N GLN A 23 1.51 -9.43 40.52
CA GLN A 23 1.88 -10.77 41.01
C GLN A 23 3.39 -10.93 41.25
N ASN A 24 4.20 -9.92 40.92
CA ASN A 24 5.66 -9.88 41.11
C ASN A 24 6.39 -11.17 40.63
N LYS A 25 5.78 -11.90 39.70
CA LYS A 25 6.33 -13.13 39.11
C LYS A 25 6.89 -12.80 37.72
N VAL A 26 8.10 -12.26 37.73
CA VAL A 26 8.91 -12.28 36.51
C VAL A 26 9.59 -13.65 36.48
N GLU A 27 9.05 -14.61 35.74
CA GLU A 27 9.75 -15.87 35.48
C GLU A 27 10.92 -15.56 34.53
N ILE A 28 12.12 -15.49 35.09
CA ILE A 28 13.34 -15.36 34.29
C ILE A 28 13.63 -16.75 33.72
N GLY A 29 13.49 -16.89 32.41
CA GLY A 29 13.88 -18.12 31.73
C GLY A 29 15.40 -18.37 31.90
N PRO A 30 15.82 -19.64 32.10
CA PRO A 30 17.24 -19.97 32.29
C PRO A 30 18.13 -19.46 31.15
N GLU A 31 17.65 -19.48 29.91
CA GLU A 31 18.38 -18.98 28.74
C GLU A 31 18.65 -17.46 28.80
N MET A 32 17.73 -16.69 29.35
CA MET A 32 17.87 -15.24 29.48
C MET A 32 18.91 -14.89 30.54
N LEU A 33 18.94 -15.63 31.64
CA LEU A 33 19.93 -15.46 32.71
C LEU A 33 21.33 -15.86 32.24
N GLU A 34 21.45 -16.97 31.51
CA GLU A 34 22.73 -17.38 30.92
C GLU A 34 23.25 -16.32 29.94
N ARG A 35 22.39 -15.78 29.09
CA ARG A 35 22.77 -14.74 28.14
C ARG A 35 23.28 -13.48 28.85
N ALA A 36 22.59 -13.05 29.89
CA ALA A 36 23.00 -11.89 30.68
C ALA A 36 24.35 -12.15 31.43
N LEU A 37 24.55 -13.36 31.93
CA LEU A 37 25.84 -13.75 32.55
C LEU A 37 26.99 -13.71 31.52
N PHE A 38 26.76 -14.13 30.26
CA PHE A 38 27.78 -14.04 29.21
C PHE A 38 28.05 -12.61 28.71
N GLU A 39 27.16 -11.67 28.97
CA GLU A 39 27.36 -10.26 28.65
C GLU A 39 28.27 -9.57 29.68
N GLU A 40 28.41 -10.12 30.87
CA GLU A 40 29.28 -9.58 31.91
C GLU A 40 30.77 -9.59 31.49
N PRO A 41 31.51 -8.48 31.68
CA PRO A 41 32.89 -8.36 31.19
C PRO A 41 33.83 -9.43 31.76
N GLU A 42 33.65 -9.80 33.02
CA GLU A 42 34.49 -10.82 33.70
C GLU A 42 34.25 -12.21 33.10
N VAL A 43 32.98 -12.59 32.90
CA VAL A 43 32.61 -13.87 32.31
C VAL A 43 33.05 -13.94 30.83
N ARG A 44 32.88 -12.86 30.11
CA ARG A 44 33.30 -12.75 28.69
C ARG A 44 34.81 -12.88 28.54
N ALA A 45 35.58 -12.29 29.42
CA ALA A 45 37.04 -12.38 29.42
C ALA A 45 37.52 -13.82 29.65
N ILE A 46 36.96 -14.50 30.66
CA ILE A 46 37.28 -15.91 30.96
C ILE A 46 36.80 -16.85 29.83
N ALA A 47 35.63 -16.62 29.30
CA ALA A 47 35.09 -17.42 28.20
C ALA A 47 35.93 -17.29 26.91
N SER A 48 36.40 -16.09 26.59
CA SER A 48 37.29 -15.85 25.46
C SER A 48 38.68 -16.50 25.69
N HIS A 49 39.20 -16.45 26.90
CA HIS A 49 40.44 -17.13 27.26
C HIS A 49 40.29 -18.66 27.16
N LEU A 50 39.20 -19.20 27.66
CA LEU A 50 38.86 -20.64 27.55
C LEU A 50 38.79 -21.08 26.09
N ALA A 51 38.12 -20.32 25.24
CA ALA A 51 38.02 -20.63 23.79
C ALA A 51 39.43 -20.64 23.13
N MET A 52 40.29 -19.72 23.51
CA MET A 52 41.69 -19.70 23.03
C MET A 52 42.47 -20.94 23.48
N LEU A 53 42.33 -21.33 24.77
CA LEU A 53 42.96 -22.54 25.30
C LEU A 53 42.45 -23.81 24.63
N GLN A 54 41.15 -23.93 24.38
CA GLN A 54 40.52 -25.04 23.66
C GLN A 54 41.05 -25.16 22.22
N THR A 55 41.15 -23.99 21.53
CA THR A 55 41.73 -23.93 20.20
C THR A 55 43.17 -24.43 20.19
N ARG A 56 43.97 -24.01 21.17
CA ARG A 56 45.36 -24.43 21.34
C ARG A 56 45.48 -25.91 21.67
N LEU A 57 44.62 -26.44 22.54
CA LEU A 57 44.54 -27.85 22.87
C LEU A 57 44.20 -28.70 21.64
N SER A 58 43.22 -28.27 20.86
CA SER A 58 42.83 -28.94 19.62
C SER A 58 43.95 -28.98 18.58
N GLY A 59 44.70 -27.89 18.47
CA GLY A 59 45.91 -27.81 17.65
C GLY A 59 47.00 -28.79 18.11
N THR A 60 47.24 -28.84 19.45
CA THR A 60 48.24 -29.75 20.03
C THR A 60 47.84 -31.21 19.89
N LYS A 61 46.58 -31.56 20.07
CA LYS A 61 46.02 -32.91 19.82
C LYS A 61 46.20 -33.37 18.37
N ARG A 62 46.06 -32.48 17.40
CA ARG A 62 46.29 -32.77 15.98
C ARG A 62 47.77 -32.95 15.63
N ALA A 63 48.68 -32.25 16.37
CA ALA A 63 50.12 -32.29 16.12
C ALA A 63 50.86 -33.38 16.94
N ALA A 64 50.23 -34.00 17.93
CA ALA A 64 50.86 -34.96 18.83
C ALA A 64 51.09 -36.30 18.12
N LYS A 65 52.36 -36.72 18.03
CA LYS A 65 52.73 -38.08 17.56
C LYS A 65 52.42 -39.12 18.68
N PRO A 66 52.05 -40.38 18.30
CA PRO A 66 51.81 -41.42 19.30
C PRO A 66 53.04 -41.63 20.21
N GLY A 67 52.89 -41.38 21.52
CA GLY A 67 53.92 -41.57 22.54
C GLY A 67 54.31 -40.35 23.40
N ARG A 68 53.78 -39.16 23.18
CA ARG A 68 54.02 -37.96 24.00
C ARG A 68 52.71 -37.39 24.56
N ASN A 69 52.13 -38.11 25.55
CA ASN A 69 50.87 -37.73 26.19
C ASN A 69 51.01 -36.65 27.29
N ASP A 70 52.20 -36.39 27.79
CA ASP A 70 52.42 -35.49 28.94
C ASP A 70 52.04 -34.03 28.66
N LEU A 71 52.34 -33.53 27.46
CA LEU A 71 52.01 -32.14 27.07
C LEU A 71 50.50 -31.93 26.83
N VAL A 72 49.79 -32.94 26.30
CA VAL A 72 48.37 -32.89 26.09
C VAL A 72 47.65 -32.94 27.44
N GLY A 73 48.06 -33.82 28.34
CA GLY A 73 47.50 -33.91 29.68
C GLY A 73 47.69 -32.64 30.53
N ALA A 74 48.85 -32.00 30.40
CA ALA A 74 49.07 -30.69 31.07
C ALA A 74 48.16 -29.59 30.53
N GLN A 75 47.94 -29.52 29.21
CA GLN A 75 47.01 -28.55 28.62
C GLN A 75 45.55 -28.87 28.90
N GLU A 76 45.17 -30.13 29.00
CA GLU A 76 43.82 -30.52 29.43
C GLU A 76 43.53 -30.05 30.86
N LYS A 77 44.49 -30.15 31.78
CA LYS A 77 44.31 -29.62 33.13
C LYS A 77 44.10 -28.10 33.16
N VAL A 78 44.86 -27.36 32.34
CA VAL A 78 44.70 -25.90 32.23
C VAL A 78 43.33 -25.51 31.66
N VAL A 79 42.84 -26.25 30.68
CA VAL A 79 41.49 -26.05 30.14
C VAL A 79 40.43 -26.35 31.20
N GLN A 80 40.61 -27.42 31.96
CA GLN A 80 39.68 -27.83 33.01
C GLN A 80 39.67 -26.81 34.16
N GLU A 81 40.83 -26.28 34.58
CA GLU A 81 40.94 -25.19 35.56
C GLU A 81 40.24 -23.91 35.05
N ALA A 82 40.39 -23.56 33.78
CA ALA A 82 39.72 -22.42 33.20
C ALA A 82 38.19 -22.63 33.08
N GLN A 83 37.74 -23.86 32.85
CA GLN A 83 36.28 -24.20 32.88
C GLN A 83 35.73 -24.03 34.29
N HIS A 84 36.40 -24.58 35.30
CA HIS A 84 35.99 -24.42 36.70
C HIS A 84 35.99 -22.94 37.15
N ALA A 85 36.98 -22.16 36.68
CA ALA A 85 37.02 -20.72 36.96
C ALA A 85 35.85 -19.98 36.33
N LEU A 86 35.44 -20.36 35.10
CA LEU A 86 34.25 -19.81 34.42
C LEU A 86 32.99 -20.13 35.22
N GLU A 87 32.79 -21.40 35.58
CA GLU A 87 31.61 -21.84 36.34
C GLU A 87 31.53 -21.14 37.70
N ALA A 88 32.64 -21.07 38.43
CA ALA A 88 32.71 -20.40 39.74
C ALA A 88 32.39 -18.89 39.63
N THR A 89 32.89 -18.23 38.57
CA THR A 89 32.62 -16.80 38.35
C THR A 89 31.16 -16.58 37.95
N MET A 90 30.59 -17.44 37.10
CA MET A 90 29.16 -17.39 36.74
C MET A 90 28.27 -17.61 37.96
N GLU A 91 28.64 -18.55 38.86
CA GLU A 91 27.86 -18.82 40.05
C GLU A 91 27.95 -17.67 41.08
N LYS A 92 29.08 -17.03 41.18
CA LYS A 92 29.30 -15.83 42.03
C LYS A 92 28.49 -14.63 41.54
N LEU A 93 28.46 -14.39 40.24
CA LEU A 93 27.76 -13.24 39.65
C LEU A 93 26.26 -13.49 39.45
N ARG A 94 25.83 -14.75 39.45
CA ARG A 94 24.42 -15.14 39.27
C ARG A 94 23.43 -14.31 40.09
N PRO A 95 23.59 -14.11 41.41
CA PRO A 95 22.61 -13.36 42.20
C PRO A 95 22.56 -11.87 41.85
N GLU A 96 23.67 -11.26 41.44
CA GLU A 96 23.71 -9.86 41.02
C GLU A 96 23.07 -9.67 39.65
N VAL A 97 23.41 -10.52 38.69
CA VAL A 97 22.84 -10.49 37.34
C VAL A 97 21.35 -10.81 37.36
N THR A 98 20.93 -11.75 38.21
CA THR A 98 19.50 -12.02 38.40
C THR A 98 18.73 -10.78 38.82
N LYS A 99 19.25 -10.06 39.84
CA LYS A 99 18.63 -8.81 40.30
C LYS A 99 18.68 -7.69 39.27
N ALA A 100 19.71 -7.64 38.45
CA ALA A 100 19.83 -6.64 37.38
C ALA A 100 18.79 -6.93 36.26
N VAL A 101 18.65 -8.19 35.84
CA VAL A 101 17.67 -8.63 34.85
C VAL A 101 16.24 -8.42 35.37
N GLU A 102 15.97 -8.72 36.64
CA GLU A 102 14.68 -8.44 37.28
C GLU A 102 14.31 -6.96 37.22
N ARG A 103 15.25 -6.09 37.53
CA ARG A 103 15.04 -4.62 37.47
C ARG A 103 14.78 -4.14 36.06
N ASP A 104 15.54 -4.62 35.08
CA ASP A 104 15.36 -4.25 33.67
C ASP A 104 14.02 -4.73 33.13
N MET A 105 13.63 -5.98 33.44
CA MET A 105 12.34 -6.53 33.08
C MET A 105 11.19 -5.76 33.71
N PHE A 106 11.32 -5.41 35.00
CA PHE A 106 10.31 -4.63 35.70
C PHE A 106 10.20 -3.21 35.11
N ALA A 107 11.32 -2.58 34.77
CA ALA A 107 11.34 -1.27 34.11
C ALA A 107 10.63 -1.33 32.75
N LYS A 108 10.90 -2.34 31.93
CA LYS A 108 10.23 -2.56 30.64
C LYS A 108 8.72 -2.84 30.78
N GLN A 109 8.33 -3.58 31.80
CA GLN A 109 6.89 -3.79 32.10
C GLN A 109 6.21 -2.47 32.48
N LEU A 110 6.86 -1.65 33.31
CA LEU A 110 6.32 -0.35 33.72
C LEU A 110 6.21 0.62 32.53
N GLU A 111 7.19 0.63 31.66
CA GLU A 111 7.16 1.41 30.42
C GLU A 111 5.99 0.99 29.52
N LYS A 112 5.78 -0.33 29.37
CA LYS A 112 4.67 -0.86 28.57
C LYS A 112 3.29 -0.54 29.17
N ILE A 113 3.18 -0.58 30.49
CA ILE A 113 1.96 -0.17 31.21
C ILE A 113 1.69 1.32 30.98
N ASN A 114 2.71 2.17 31.03
CA ASN A 114 2.55 3.60 30.79
C ASN A 114 2.16 3.91 29.33
N GLU A 115 2.75 3.20 28.37
CA GLU A 115 2.37 3.28 26.95
C GLU A 115 0.89 2.92 26.74
N LEU A 116 0.46 1.81 27.33
CA LEU A 116 -0.94 1.34 27.26
C LEU A 116 -1.89 2.32 27.96
N LYS A 117 -1.53 2.89 29.12
CA LYS A 117 -2.33 3.93 29.80
C LYS A 117 -2.53 5.15 28.92
N TYR A 118 -1.46 5.61 28.28
CA TYR A 118 -1.53 6.74 27.36
C TYR A 118 -2.43 6.44 26.15
N LYS A 119 -2.33 5.24 25.59
CA LYS A 119 -3.17 4.80 24.48
C LYS A 119 -4.65 4.74 24.86
N VAL A 120 -4.96 4.17 26.03
CA VAL A 120 -6.33 4.11 26.57
C VAL A 120 -6.90 5.52 26.78
N GLU A 121 -6.10 6.45 27.31
CA GLU A 121 -6.56 7.82 27.54
C GLU A 121 -6.85 8.57 26.22
N ILE A 122 -6.02 8.39 25.18
CA ILE A 122 -6.27 8.94 23.85
C ILE A 122 -7.57 8.37 23.26
N GLN A 123 -7.74 7.06 23.33
CA GLN A 123 -8.94 6.40 22.81
C GLN A 123 -10.20 6.86 23.55
N LYS A 124 -10.11 7.03 24.86
CA LYS A 124 -11.22 7.57 25.67
C LYS A 124 -11.62 8.98 25.24
N ARG A 125 -10.64 9.86 25.00
CA ARG A 125 -10.91 11.22 24.50
C ARG A 125 -11.53 11.22 23.10
N LEU A 126 -11.06 10.36 22.23
CA LEU A 126 -11.64 10.20 20.89
C LEU A 126 -13.09 9.72 20.95
N LEU A 127 -13.39 8.74 21.80
CA LEU A 127 -14.77 8.27 22.01
C LEU A 127 -15.68 9.40 22.50
N ALA A 128 -15.22 10.16 23.50
CA ALA A 128 -16.00 11.30 24.01
C ALA A 128 -16.27 12.37 22.92
N GLN A 129 -15.29 12.65 22.04
CA GLN A 129 -15.48 13.55 20.91
C GLN A 129 -16.48 13.01 19.88
N TRP A 130 -16.45 11.70 19.62
CA TRP A 130 -17.42 11.07 18.72
C TRP A 130 -18.82 11.06 19.28
N GLU A 131 -18.98 10.81 20.58
CA GLU A 131 -20.27 10.88 21.27
C GLU A 131 -20.84 12.30 21.23
N GLU A 132 -20.02 13.31 21.47
CA GLU A 132 -20.45 14.72 21.37
C GLU A 132 -20.89 15.09 19.96
N ARG A 133 -20.13 14.67 18.93
CA ARG A 133 -20.52 14.88 17.53
C ARG A 133 -21.82 14.17 17.17
N MET A 134 -21.95 12.91 17.56
CA MET A 134 -23.17 12.12 17.35
C MET A 134 -24.39 12.77 17.99
N GLN A 135 -24.25 13.30 19.23
CA GLN A 135 -25.33 14.03 19.89
C GLN A 135 -25.68 15.31 19.17
N LYS A 136 -24.68 16.02 18.62
CA LYS A 136 -24.90 17.26 17.86
C LYS A 136 -25.63 16.98 16.56
N GLU A 137 -25.15 15.99 15.78
CA GLU A 137 -25.81 15.57 14.53
C GLU A 137 -27.23 15.02 14.77
N ARG A 138 -27.43 14.29 15.88
CA ARG A 138 -28.75 13.81 16.27
C ARG A 138 -29.74 14.96 16.56
N LYS A 139 -29.29 16.00 17.25
CA LYS A 139 -30.09 17.20 17.48
C LYS A 139 -30.36 17.97 16.19
N GLU A 140 -29.41 18.02 15.27
CA GLU A 140 -29.58 18.62 13.95
C GLU A 140 -30.56 17.81 13.07
N MET A 141 -30.52 16.47 13.12
CA MET A 141 -31.50 15.61 12.46
C MET A 141 -32.90 15.68 13.04
N GLU A 142 -33.04 15.80 14.37
CA GLU A 142 -34.35 15.98 15.02
C GLU A 142 -35.02 17.31 14.61
N SER A 143 -34.24 18.29 14.16
CA SER A 143 -34.76 19.58 13.66
C SER A 143 -35.20 19.55 12.17
N HIS A 144 -34.79 18.50 11.40
CA HIS A 144 -35.13 18.33 9.98
C HIS A 144 -36.06 17.11 9.82
N GLY A 145 -37.34 17.32 10.01
CA GLY A 145 -38.39 16.29 10.18
C GLY A 145 -38.75 15.44 8.97
N ASP A 146 -37.81 14.92 8.16
CA ASP A 146 -38.14 14.14 6.96
C ASP A 146 -37.38 12.80 6.75
N ASP A 147 -36.84 12.20 7.83
CA ASP A 147 -36.03 10.96 7.66
C ASP A 147 -36.55 9.74 8.44
N ARG A 148 -37.84 9.39 8.26
CA ARG A 148 -38.39 8.14 8.81
C ARG A 148 -37.72 6.87 8.20
N LEU A 149 -37.24 6.94 6.97
CA LEU A 149 -36.60 5.82 6.27
C LEU A 149 -35.18 5.55 6.80
N THR A 150 -34.42 6.57 7.11
CA THR A 150 -33.05 6.44 7.63
C THR A 150 -33.04 5.90 9.07
N LEU A 151 -34.00 6.31 9.89
CA LEU A 151 -34.18 5.80 11.26
C LEU A 151 -34.52 4.29 11.29
N GLN A 152 -35.31 3.83 10.34
CA GLN A 152 -35.66 2.42 10.20
C GLN A 152 -34.44 1.57 9.81
N PHE A 153 -33.58 2.08 8.93
CA PHE A 153 -32.34 1.41 8.53
C PHE A 153 -31.36 1.26 9.70
N TYR A 154 -31.20 2.29 10.53
CA TYR A 154 -30.34 2.23 11.72
C TYR A 154 -30.91 1.35 12.84
N GLN A 155 -32.24 1.26 12.97
CA GLN A 155 -32.88 0.35 13.92
C GLN A 155 -32.70 -1.11 13.51
N ASP A 156 -32.77 -1.42 12.21
CA ASP A 156 -32.51 -2.76 11.69
C ASP A 156 -31.04 -3.18 11.86
N ASP A 157 -30.10 -2.25 11.68
CA ASP A 157 -28.67 -2.53 11.87
C ASP A 157 -28.30 -2.70 13.34
N LEU A 158 -28.91 -1.93 14.23
CA LEU A 158 -28.78 -2.10 15.68
C LEU A 158 -29.33 -3.44 16.15
N SER A 159 -30.53 -3.84 15.70
CA SER A 159 -31.15 -5.12 16.06
C SER A 159 -30.33 -6.31 15.59
N ARG A 160 -29.70 -6.21 14.41
CA ARG A 160 -28.79 -7.21 13.86
C ARG A 160 -27.51 -7.33 14.68
N SER A 161 -26.98 -6.21 15.14
CA SER A 161 -25.79 -6.16 16.00
C SER A 161 -26.06 -6.78 17.38
N GLU A 162 -27.23 -6.51 17.97
CA GLU A 162 -27.67 -7.10 19.25
C GLU A 162 -27.88 -8.60 19.14
N GLU A 163 -28.41 -9.11 18.03
CA GLU A 163 -28.58 -10.54 17.77
C GLU A 163 -27.24 -11.28 17.68
N VAL A 164 -26.24 -10.68 17.01
CA VAL A 164 -24.88 -11.23 16.93
C VAL A 164 -24.22 -11.24 18.31
N HIS A 165 -24.42 -10.18 19.10
CA HIS A 165 -23.86 -10.07 20.45
C HIS A 165 -24.46 -11.12 21.39
N SER A 166 -25.79 -11.36 21.32
CA SER A 166 -26.48 -12.42 22.05
C SER A 166 -25.94 -13.80 21.69
N LYS A 167 -25.80 -14.11 20.40
CA LYS A 167 -25.26 -15.40 19.95
C LYS A 167 -23.81 -15.64 20.41
N ILE A 168 -22.99 -14.61 20.47
CA ILE A 168 -21.61 -14.71 20.99
C ILE A 168 -21.63 -14.94 22.50
N ALA A 169 -22.48 -14.24 23.26
CA ALA A 169 -22.62 -14.42 24.69
C ALA A 169 -23.09 -15.85 25.05
N ASP A 170 -24.09 -16.35 24.34
CA ASP A 170 -24.60 -17.72 24.50
C ASP A 170 -23.51 -18.76 24.17
N ARG A 171 -22.69 -18.54 23.16
CA ARG A 171 -21.59 -19.42 22.81
C ARG A 171 -20.47 -19.42 23.86
N ILE A 172 -20.17 -18.25 24.43
CA ILE A 172 -19.19 -18.13 25.53
C ILE A 172 -19.68 -18.90 26.77
N VAL A 173 -20.99 -18.81 27.12
CA VAL A 173 -21.59 -19.55 28.22
C VAL A 173 -21.55 -21.07 27.95
N ALA A 174 -21.90 -21.47 26.72
CA ALA A 174 -21.85 -22.88 26.32
C ALA A 174 -20.41 -23.44 26.40
N LEU A 175 -19.41 -22.72 25.93
CA LEU A 175 -18.00 -23.12 26.03
C LEU A 175 -17.48 -23.16 27.46
N LYS A 176 -17.92 -22.24 28.34
CA LYS A 176 -17.59 -22.29 29.77
C LYS A 176 -18.19 -23.51 30.45
N THR A 177 -19.43 -23.86 30.10
CA THR A 177 -20.12 -25.06 30.64
C THR A 177 -19.46 -26.35 30.12
N GLU A 178 -19.07 -26.38 28.87
CA GLU A 178 -18.36 -27.52 28.27
C GLU A 178 -16.97 -27.72 28.88
N LYS A 179 -16.26 -26.62 29.24
CA LYS A 179 -14.98 -26.67 29.96
C LYS A 179 -15.11 -27.16 31.42
N MET A 180 -16.26 -26.97 32.04
CA MET A 180 -16.54 -27.43 33.40
C MET A 180 -17.09 -28.88 33.45
N ALA A 181 -17.46 -29.44 32.28
CA ALA A 181 -17.91 -30.83 32.23
C ALA A 181 -16.70 -31.76 32.44
N PRO A 182 -16.75 -32.68 33.41
CA PRO A 182 -15.67 -33.64 33.63
C PRO A 182 -15.48 -34.48 32.37
N ALA A 183 -14.23 -34.60 31.92
CA ALA A 183 -13.88 -35.44 30.78
C ALA A 183 -14.41 -36.86 31.02
N ARG A 184 -15.44 -37.25 30.26
CA ARG A 184 -15.94 -38.63 30.28
C ARG A 184 -14.94 -39.52 29.55
N ALA A 185 -13.94 -40.00 30.26
CA ALA A 185 -13.09 -41.08 29.76
C ALA A 185 -13.86 -42.41 29.93
N THR A 186 -14.42 -42.93 28.87
CA THR A 186 -14.96 -44.29 28.83
C THR A 186 -13.79 -45.25 28.66
N LYS A 187 -13.48 -45.98 29.73
CA LYS A 187 -12.46 -47.03 29.72
C LYS A 187 -13.00 -48.24 28.95
N GLN A 188 -12.52 -48.47 27.74
CA GLN A 188 -12.88 -49.63 26.95
C GLN A 188 -12.19 -50.87 27.51
N HIS A 189 -12.96 -51.81 28.05
CA HIS A 189 -12.45 -52.93 28.88
C HIS A 189 -11.90 -54.12 28.08
N SER A 190 -12.10 -54.20 26.78
CA SER A 190 -11.43 -55.20 25.93
C SER A 190 -11.47 -54.77 24.47
N ALA A 191 -10.32 -54.55 23.88
CA ALA A 191 -10.17 -54.48 22.44
C ALA A 191 -9.80 -55.86 21.90
N LYS A 192 -10.78 -56.63 21.41
CA LYS A 192 -10.48 -57.76 20.51
C LYS A 192 -10.38 -57.19 19.10
N THR A 193 -9.21 -57.36 18.48
CA THR A 193 -9.05 -57.08 17.06
C THR A 193 -9.96 -57.99 16.26
N PRO A 194 -10.93 -57.49 15.50
CA PRO A 194 -11.76 -58.31 14.65
C PRO A 194 -10.89 -58.98 13.56
N ALA A 195 -11.18 -60.24 13.24
CA ALA A 195 -10.46 -61.04 12.27
C ALA A 195 -10.63 -60.50 10.81
N GLU A 196 -11.63 -59.66 10.57
CA GLU A 196 -11.84 -58.95 9.31
C GLU A 196 -11.89 -57.45 9.58
N PRO A 197 -11.40 -56.59 8.65
CA PRO A 197 -11.51 -55.15 8.83
C PRO A 197 -12.97 -54.73 8.87
N VAL A 198 -13.36 -54.09 9.98
CA VAL A 198 -14.75 -53.69 10.31
C VAL A 198 -15.28 -52.64 9.32
N GLU A 199 -14.43 -51.98 8.59
CA GLU A 199 -14.84 -51.02 7.57
C GLU A 199 -14.21 -51.36 6.22
N LYS A 200 -15.05 -51.70 5.24
CA LYS A 200 -14.65 -51.68 3.82
C LYS A 200 -14.22 -50.26 3.48
N VAL A 201 -13.10 -50.12 2.76
CA VAL A 201 -12.57 -48.82 2.32
C VAL A 201 -13.73 -47.98 1.80
N PRO A 202 -14.04 -46.83 2.38
CA PRO A 202 -15.22 -46.07 2.00
C PRO A 202 -14.94 -45.25 0.72
N TYR A 203 -14.93 -45.94 -0.43
CA TYR A 203 -14.64 -45.32 -1.73
C TYR A 203 -15.49 -44.09 -2.03
N ALA A 204 -16.75 -44.10 -1.59
CA ALA A 204 -17.65 -42.96 -1.75
C ALA A 204 -17.19 -41.74 -0.92
N LYS A 205 -16.72 -41.96 0.31
CA LYS A 205 -16.15 -40.87 1.15
C LYS A 205 -14.81 -40.37 0.59
N LEU A 206 -13.97 -41.28 0.08
CA LEU A 206 -12.71 -40.93 -0.56
C LEU A 206 -12.92 -40.19 -1.88
N ALA A 207 -13.87 -40.61 -2.72
CA ALA A 207 -14.24 -39.91 -3.94
C ALA A 207 -14.84 -38.53 -3.65
N GLY A 208 -15.69 -38.43 -2.62
CA GLY A 208 -16.23 -37.15 -2.17
C GLY A 208 -15.16 -36.20 -1.62
N ALA A 209 -14.24 -36.73 -0.80
CA ALA A 209 -13.12 -35.95 -0.27
C ALA A 209 -12.15 -35.51 -1.40
N GLY A 210 -11.83 -36.43 -2.33
CA GLY A 210 -10.97 -36.12 -3.47
C GLY A 210 -11.62 -35.12 -4.44
N GLY A 211 -12.91 -35.28 -4.74
CA GLY A 211 -13.67 -34.33 -5.56
C GLY A 211 -13.77 -32.96 -4.86
N GLY A 212 -14.10 -32.94 -3.58
CA GLY A 212 -14.14 -31.71 -2.79
C GLY A 212 -12.80 -30.98 -2.77
N ALA A 213 -11.70 -31.70 -2.51
CA ALA A 213 -10.36 -31.13 -2.50
C ALA A 213 -9.93 -30.59 -3.88
N PHE A 214 -10.40 -31.21 -4.97
CA PHE A 214 -10.11 -30.77 -6.33
C PHE A 214 -10.91 -29.52 -6.71
N PHE A 215 -12.23 -29.50 -6.43
CA PHE A 215 -13.09 -28.39 -6.86
C PHE A 215 -13.09 -27.20 -5.90
N PHE A 216 -12.74 -27.41 -4.62
CA PHE A 216 -12.73 -26.33 -3.62
C PHE A 216 -11.81 -25.15 -3.95
N PRO A 217 -10.56 -25.34 -4.44
CA PRO A 217 -9.70 -24.23 -4.86
C PRO A 217 -10.29 -23.43 -6.02
N PHE A 218 -10.93 -24.12 -6.99
CA PHE A 218 -11.57 -23.45 -8.13
C PHE A 218 -12.81 -22.66 -7.70
N ALA A 219 -13.62 -23.20 -6.80
CA ALA A 219 -14.76 -22.50 -6.24
C ALA A 219 -14.31 -21.27 -5.43
N LEU A 220 -13.23 -21.40 -4.64
CA LEU A 220 -12.66 -20.31 -3.88
C LEU A 220 -12.06 -19.23 -4.80
N ALA A 221 -11.36 -19.61 -5.87
CA ALA A 221 -10.81 -18.68 -6.86
C ALA A 221 -11.92 -17.93 -7.59
N PHE A 222 -12.98 -18.62 -8.01
CA PHE A 222 -14.14 -18.02 -8.65
C PHE A 222 -14.87 -17.05 -7.71
N LEU A 223 -15.05 -17.44 -6.44
CA LEU A 223 -15.65 -16.57 -5.43
C LEU A 223 -14.79 -15.33 -5.16
N TRP A 224 -13.46 -15.52 -5.07
CA TRP A 224 -12.51 -14.44 -4.91
C TRP A 224 -12.54 -13.46 -6.07
N GLU A 225 -12.60 -13.96 -7.32
CA GLU A 225 -12.70 -13.13 -8.51
C GLU A 225 -14.02 -12.32 -8.53
N ARG A 226 -15.13 -12.94 -8.17
CA ARG A 226 -16.42 -12.25 -8.05
C ARG A 226 -16.45 -11.20 -6.94
N LEU A 227 -15.81 -11.46 -5.80
CA LEU A 227 -15.74 -10.52 -4.68
C LEU A 227 -14.77 -9.37 -4.94
N SER A 228 -13.72 -9.59 -5.72
CA SER A 228 -12.68 -8.56 -5.97
C SER A 228 -13.16 -7.42 -6.85
N ARG A 229 -14.19 -7.63 -7.69
CA ARG A 229 -14.79 -6.64 -8.62
C ARG A 229 -13.75 -5.79 -9.36
N ARG A 230 -12.68 -6.44 -9.84
CA ARG A 230 -11.62 -5.75 -10.59
C ARG A 230 -12.15 -5.30 -11.95
N ILE A 231 -11.66 -4.15 -12.40
CA ILE A 231 -11.98 -3.57 -13.70
C ILE A 231 -11.12 -4.25 -14.75
N SER A 232 -11.73 -5.11 -15.56
CA SER A 232 -11.05 -5.79 -16.69
C SER A 232 -11.68 -5.46 -18.05
N ASP A 233 -12.91 -4.91 -18.07
CA ASP A 233 -13.64 -4.64 -19.30
C ASP A 233 -14.44 -3.33 -19.18
N SER A 234 -14.42 -2.53 -20.25
CA SER A 234 -15.13 -1.26 -20.36
C SER A 234 -16.66 -1.41 -20.23
N ARG A 235 -17.21 -2.48 -20.78
CA ARG A 235 -18.67 -2.73 -20.71
C ARG A 235 -19.14 -3.00 -19.29
N ARG A 236 -18.39 -3.80 -18.56
CA ARG A 236 -18.67 -4.08 -17.14
C ARG A 236 -18.49 -2.84 -16.27
N LEU A 237 -17.45 -2.07 -16.55
CA LEU A 237 -17.21 -0.84 -15.81
C LEU A 237 -18.34 0.16 -15.96
N ALA A 238 -18.82 0.38 -17.18
CA ALA A 238 -19.93 1.30 -17.45
C ALA A 238 -21.22 0.87 -16.71
N ALA A 239 -21.48 -0.44 -16.63
CA ALA A 239 -22.64 -0.97 -15.93
C ALA A 239 -22.50 -0.90 -14.40
N ASP A 240 -21.32 -1.27 -13.86
CA ASP A 240 -21.10 -1.41 -12.41
C ASP A 240 -20.90 -0.05 -11.70
N ALA A 241 -20.19 0.88 -12.34
CA ALA A 241 -19.87 2.17 -11.74
C ALA A 241 -20.77 3.32 -12.22
N ASN A 242 -21.66 3.08 -13.18
CA ASN A 242 -22.52 4.09 -13.81
C ASN A 242 -21.69 5.33 -14.26
N VAL A 243 -20.54 5.08 -14.88
CA VAL A 243 -19.63 6.10 -15.42
C VAL A 243 -19.40 5.78 -16.91
N PRO A 244 -19.57 6.74 -17.83
CA PRO A 244 -19.23 6.52 -19.22
C PRO A 244 -17.72 6.25 -19.36
N VAL A 245 -17.36 5.20 -20.11
CA VAL A 245 -15.98 4.91 -20.47
C VAL A 245 -15.64 5.64 -21.76
N LEU A 246 -14.73 6.60 -21.68
CA LEU A 246 -14.34 7.44 -22.82
C LEU A 246 -13.25 6.82 -23.68
N GLY A 247 -12.48 5.90 -23.12
CA GLY A 247 -11.43 5.20 -23.86
C GLY A 247 -10.70 4.14 -23.04
N GLU A 248 -9.99 3.29 -23.75
CA GLU A 248 -9.10 2.28 -23.21
C GLU A 248 -7.68 2.58 -23.72
N ILE A 249 -6.74 2.75 -22.80
CA ILE A 249 -5.34 3.04 -23.12
C ILE A 249 -4.53 1.77 -23.00
N ALA A 250 -3.82 1.42 -24.06
CA ALA A 250 -2.92 0.28 -24.07
C ALA A 250 -1.80 0.44 -23.03
N MET A 251 -1.23 -0.67 -22.59
CA MET A 251 -0.14 -0.67 -21.63
C MET A 251 1.08 0.06 -22.23
N LEU A 252 1.63 1.01 -21.46
CA LEU A 252 2.88 1.67 -21.82
C LEU A 252 4.03 0.64 -21.76
N PRO A 253 4.79 0.41 -22.83
CA PRO A 253 5.89 -0.52 -22.81
C PRO A 253 7.02 -0.04 -21.90
N THR A 254 7.54 -0.92 -21.04
CA THR A 254 8.64 -0.59 -20.13
C THR A 254 9.98 -0.67 -20.86
N ARG A 255 10.92 0.22 -20.59
CA ARG A 255 12.28 0.23 -21.16
C ARG A 255 13.08 -1.06 -20.90
N ARG A 256 12.83 -1.76 -19.78
CA ARG A 256 13.43 -3.08 -19.52
C ARG A 256 13.13 -4.11 -20.61
N ALA A 257 11.99 -3.96 -21.31
CA ALA A 257 11.64 -4.79 -22.46
C ALA A 257 12.36 -4.38 -23.75
N ALA A 258 12.96 -3.19 -23.81
CA ALA A 258 13.61 -2.66 -25.03
C ALA A 258 15.01 -3.25 -25.27
N GLY A 259 15.75 -3.69 -24.23
CA GLY A 259 17.14 -4.12 -24.37
C GLY A 259 18.06 -3.03 -24.92
N LYS A 260 19.29 -3.38 -25.34
CA LYS A 260 20.22 -2.43 -25.98
C LYS A 260 19.76 -1.99 -27.38
N THR A 261 18.95 -2.82 -28.06
CA THR A 261 18.27 -2.49 -29.33
C THR A 261 16.78 -2.73 -29.14
N PRO A 262 15.93 -1.70 -29.39
CA PRO A 262 14.49 -1.85 -29.25
C PRO A 262 13.95 -2.96 -30.15
N SER A 263 13.22 -3.92 -29.56
CA SER A 263 12.62 -5.01 -30.32
C SER A 263 11.43 -4.52 -31.15
N THR A 264 11.10 -5.22 -32.23
CA THR A 264 9.89 -4.95 -33.03
C THR A 264 8.62 -4.99 -32.16
N THR A 265 8.62 -5.80 -31.10
CA THR A 265 7.53 -5.88 -30.12
C THR A 265 7.40 -4.57 -29.34
N TYR A 266 8.50 -3.99 -28.88
CA TYR A 266 8.51 -2.72 -28.16
C TYR A 266 7.94 -1.58 -29.03
N PHE A 267 8.38 -1.49 -30.30
CA PHE A 267 7.86 -0.50 -31.23
C PHE A 267 6.34 -0.66 -31.45
N ARG A 268 5.88 -1.89 -31.64
CA ARG A 268 4.46 -2.16 -31.80
C ARG A 268 3.64 -1.76 -30.57
N GLU A 269 4.11 -2.11 -29.38
CA GLU A 269 3.44 -1.74 -28.12
C GLU A 269 3.39 -0.23 -27.93
N ARG A 270 4.48 0.47 -28.27
CA ARG A 270 4.53 1.94 -28.20
C ARG A 270 3.56 2.60 -29.18
N VAL A 271 3.56 2.19 -30.44
CA VAL A 271 2.62 2.72 -31.44
C VAL A 271 1.17 2.46 -31.01
N THR A 272 0.87 1.26 -30.48
CA THR A 272 -0.48 0.96 -29.95
C THR A 272 -0.86 1.87 -28.78
N PHE A 273 0.08 2.17 -27.91
CA PHE A 273 -0.14 3.10 -26.80
C PHE A 273 -0.44 4.51 -27.33
N GLU A 274 0.39 5.04 -28.22
CA GLU A 274 0.22 6.37 -28.82
C GLU A 274 -1.14 6.48 -29.56
N GLU A 275 -1.50 5.47 -30.36
CA GLU A 275 -2.80 5.40 -31.05
C GLU A 275 -3.97 5.41 -30.07
N SER A 276 -3.84 4.70 -28.94
CA SER A 276 -4.88 4.68 -27.93
C SER A 276 -5.09 6.04 -27.25
N ILE A 277 -4.02 6.82 -27.06
CA ILE A 277 -4.07 8.19 -26.56
C ILE A 277 -4.73 9.12 -27.61
N ASP A 278 -4.35 8.97 -28.87
CA ASP A 278 -4.94 9.74 -29.98
C ASP A 278 -6.43 9.46 -30.14
N ALA A 279 -6.85 8.21 -30.01
CA ALA A 279 -8.27 7.82 -30.01
C ALA A 279 -9.03 8.49 -28.85
N LEU A 280 -8.45 8.52 -27.64
CA LEU A 280 -9.05 9.22 -26.51
C LEU A 280 -9.14 10.72 -26.77
N ARG A 281 -8.08 11.35 -27.29
CA ARG A 281 -8.08 12.77 -27.70
C ARG A 281 -9.21 13.08 -28.66
N VAL A 282 -9.36 12.28 -29.72
CA VAL A 282 -10.44 12.43 -30.70
C VAL A 282 -11.81 12.33 -30.02
N THR A 283 -11.99 11.35 -29.14
CA THR A 283 -13.25 11.19 -28.37
C THR A 283 -13.53 12.45 -27.55
N LEU A 284 -12.55 12.98 -26.81
CA LEU A 284 -12.71 14.18 -25.99
C LEU A 284 -13.01 15.43 -26.83
N MET A 285 -12.36 15.59 -27.95
CA MET A 285 -12.59 16.74 -28.85
C MET A 285 -13.96 16.71 -29.54
N HIS A 286 -14.58 15.54 -29.66
CA HIS A 286 -15.91 15.38 -30.28
C HIS A 286 -17.06 15.30 -29.26
N LEU A 287 -16.78 15.42 -27.97
CA LEU A 287 -17.85 15.57 -26.99
C LEU A 287 -18.66 16.84 -27.29
N PRO A 288 -19.99 16.82 -27.16
CA PRO A 288 -20.83 18.01 -27.43
C PRO A 288 -20.35 19.27 -26.68
N GLU A 289 -19.77 19.06 -25.55
CA GLU A 289 -19.34 20.07 -24.58
C GLU A 289 -17.86 20.45 -24.69
N SER A 290 -17.13 19.86 -25.64
CA SER A 290 -15.67 20.03 -25.79
C SER A 290 -15.25 21.49 -26.00
N LYS A 291 -16.09 22.32 -26.62
CA LYS A 291 -15.81 23.74 -26.86
C LYS A 291 -15.76 24.57 -25.58
N GLU A 292 -16.43 24.15 -24.54
CA GLU A 292 -16.54 24.81 -23.24
C GLU A 292 -15.41 24.40 -22.29
N ILE A 293 -14.70 23.31 -22.62
CA ILE A 293 -13.65 22.75 -21.77
C ILE A 293 -12.30 23.40 -22.12
N GLY A 294 -11.88 24.34 -21.31
CA GLY A 294 -10.54 24.93 -21.35
C GLY A 294 -9.58 24.26 -20.36
N THR A 295 -10.11 23.75 -19.23
CA THR A 295 -9.32 23.10 -18.20
C THR A 295 -9.84 21.68 -17.92
N LEU A 296 -8.96 20.69 -17.99
CA LEU A 296 -9.24 19.27 -17.77
C LEU A 296 -8.39 18.74 -16.63
N LEU A 297 -9.03 18.29 -15.57
CA LEU A 297 -8.34 17.58 -14.49
C LEU A 297 -8.29 16.09 -14.78
N VAL A 298 -7.12 15.50 -14.66
CA VAL A 298 -6.90 14.06 -14.71
C VAL A 298 -6.61 13.56 -13.30
N THR A 299 -7.45 12.66 -12.81
CA THR A 299 -7.33 12.09 -11.47
C THR A 299 -7.53 10.57 -11.50
N SER A 300 -7.46 9.95 -10.33
CA SER A 300 -7.71 8.52 -10.15
C SER A 300 -8.42 8.25 -8.82
N ALA A 301 -8.98 7.06 -8.62
CA ALA A 301 -9.55 6.69 -7.33
C ALA A 301 -8.44 6.45 -6.29
N ILE A 302 -7.40 5.70 -6.67
CA ILE A 302 -6.26 5.33 -5.82
C ILE A 302 -4.93 5.59 -6.56
N SER A 303 -3.81 5.45 -5.84
CA SER A 303 -2.47 5.58 -6.44
C SER A 303 -2.16 4.48 -7.46
N ALA A 304 -1.20 4.73 -8.35
CA ALA A 304 -0.69 3.80 -9.36
C ALA A 304 -1.71 3.37 -10.44
N GLU A 305 -2.77 4.16 -10.68
CA GLU A 305 -3.72 3.92 -11.77
C GLU A 305 -3.30 4.53 -13.11
N GLY A 306 -2.16 5.25 -13.17
CA GLY A 306 -1.58 5.80 -14.41
C GLY A 306 -2.06 7.20 -14.77
N LYS A 307 -2.61 7.96 -13.81
CA LYS A 307 -3.11 9.34 -13.99
C LYS A 307 -2.09 10.27 -14.66
N THR A 308 -0.87 10.31 -14.12
CA THR A 308 0.21 11.19 -14.59
C THR A 308 0.66 10.86 -16.02
N ASN A 309 0.81 9.56 -16.33
CA ASN A 309 1.12 9.12 -17.68
C ASN A 309 -0.01 9.46 -18.67
N LEU A 310 -1.27 9.33 -18.24
CA LEU A 310 -2.41 9.73 -19.05
C LEU A 310 -2.44 11.23 -19.28
N ALA A 311 -2.28 12.04 -18.23
CA ALA A 311 -2.27 13.50 -18.32
C ALA A 311 -1.17 14.03 -19.26
N THR A 312 0.06 13.55 -19.07
CA THR A 312 1.22 13.95 -19.89
C THR A 312 1.10 13.51 -21.35
N SER A 313 0.70 12.25 -21.59
CA SER A 313 0.54 11.73 -22.94
C SER A 313 -0.61 12.41 -23.69
N LEU A 314 -1.72 12.70 -23.02
CA LEU A 314 -2.86 13.42 -23.58
C LEU A 314 -2.47 14.88 -23.90
N ALA A 315 -1.70 15.55 -23.03
CA ALA A 315 -1.19 16.89 -23.27
C ALA A 315 -0.33 16.94 -24.54
N ILE A 316 0.60 16.01 -24.67
CA ILE A 316 1.47 15.90 -25.85
C ILE A 316 0.64 15.64 -27.13
N SER A 317 -0.33 14.71 -27.07
CA SER A 317 -1.20 14.40 -28.21
C SER A 317 -2.06 15.60 -28.63
N LEU A 318 -2.64 16.32 -27.65
CA LEU A 318 -3.44 17.53 -27.92
C LEU A 318 -2.60 18.63 -28.57
N ALA A 319 -1.44 18.97 -28.00
CA ALA A 319 -0.55 20.02 -28.52
C ALA A 319 -0.09 19.72 -29.95
N ARG A 320 0.29 18.47 -30.23
CA ARG A 320 0.69 18.05 -31.58
C ARG A 320 -0.45 18.13 -32.60
N ALA A 321 -1.67 17.78 -32.20
CA ALA A 321 -2.79 17.73 -33.12
C ALA A 321 -3.42 19.11 -33.39
N THR A 322 -3.40 20.00 -32.40
CA THR A 322 -4.05 21.32 -32.51
C THR A 322 -3.10 22.44 -32.85
N HIS A 323 -1.79 22.27 -32.62
CA HIS A 323 -0.76 23.31 -32.67
C HIS A 323 -1.07 24.53 -31.79
N GLU A 324 -1.97 24.38 -30.82
CA GLU A 324 -2.37 25.42 -29.88
C GLU A 324 -1.55 25.35 -28.59
N PRO A 325 -1.30 26.49 -27.92
CA PRO A 325 -0.55 26.50 -26.67
C PRO A 325 -1.30 25.77 -25.56
N LEU A 326 -0.61 24.84 -24.90
CA LEU A 326 -1.12 24.00 -23.83
C LEU A 326 -0.26 24.15 -22.59
N LEU A 327 -0.89 24.25 -21.43
CA LEU A 327 -0.23 24.19 -20.13
C LEU A 327 -0.58 22.88 -19.43
N ILE A 328 0.43 22.17 -18.98
CA ILE A 328 0.24 21.08 -18.02
C ILE A 328 0.62 21.57 -16.62
N ILE A 329 -0.22 21.30 -15.64
CA ILE A 329 -0.01 21.66 -14.23
C ILE A 329 0.12 20.38 -13.42
N ASP A 330 1.23 20.25 -12.71
CA ASP A 330 1.40 19.20 -11.72
C ASP A 330 0.74 19.63 -10.40
N GLY A 331 -0.48 19.14 -10.16
CA GLY A 331 -1.26 19.38 -8.96
C GLY A 331 -1.05 18.32 -7.88
N ASP A 332 -0.30 17.23 -8.16
CA ASP A 332 0.09 16.25 -7.16
C ASP A 332 1.31 16.73 -6.36
N MET A 333 1.09 17.73 -5.52
CA MET A 333 2.16 18.34 -4.73
C MET A 333 2.76 17.40 -3.68
N ARG A 334 2.15 16.22 -3.43
CA ARG A 334 2.64 15.23 -2.46
C ARG A 334 3.62 14.25 -3.08
N ASP A 335 3.33 13.83 -4.30
CA ASP A 335 4.10 12.84 -5.06
C ASP A 335 4.24 13.32 -6.52
N PRO A 336 5.05 14.38 -6.74
CA PRO A 336 5.17 15.03 -8.04
C PRO A 336 6.03 14.20 -8.99
N ASP A 337 5.47 13.83 -10.14
CA ASP A 337 6.15 13.00 -11.15
C ASP A 337 6.27 13.71 -12.53
N VAL A 338 5.44 14.74 -12.81
CA VAL A 338 5.36 15.36 -14.14
C VAL A 338 6.69 15.99 -14.54
N HIS A 339 7.38 16.63 -13.59
CA HIS A 339 8.67 17.27 -13.84
C HIS A 339 9.76 16.28 -14.29
N GLU A 340 9.75 15.05 -13.75
CA GLU A 340 10.68 13.98 -14.16
C GLU A 340 10.39 13.49 -15.58
N ILE A 341 9.11 13.43 -15.98
CA ILE A 341 8.70 12.99 -17.32
C ILE A 341 9.20 13.97 -18.38
N PHE A 342 9.18 15.27 -18.09
CA PHE A 342 9.64 16.31 -19.03
C PHE A 342 11.11 16.71 -18.82
N GLY A 343 11.82 16.15 -17.86
CA GLY A 343 13.22 16.46 -17.58
C GLY A 343 13.47 17.89 -17.11
N VAL A 344 12.51 18.50 -16.40
CA VAL A 344 12.61 19.90 -15.94
C VAL A 344 12.77 19.96 -14.42
N PRO A 345 13.30 21.08 -13.87
CA PRO A 345 13.43 21.26 -12.43
C PRO A 345 12.07 21.25 -11.73
N LEU A 346 12.01 20.64 -10.51
CA LEU A 346 10.82 20.63 -9.68
C LEU A 346 10.38 22.03 -9.21
N ARG A 347 11.29 22.98 -9.09
CA ARG A 347 11.02 24.34 -8.60
C ARG A 347 11.76 25.45 -9.37
N PRO A 348 11.17 26.66 -9.37
CA PRO A 348 9.90 27.03 -8.74
C PRO A 348 8.71 26.30 -9.38
N GLY A 349 7.56 26.19 -8.65
CA GLY A 349 6.38 25.49 -9.13
C GLY A 349 5.10 25.95 -8.45
N LEU A 350 4.00 25.22 -8.64
CA LEU A 350 2.66 25.53 -8.15
C LEU A 350 2.64 25.88 -6.65
N ALA A 351 3.30 25.08 -5.82
CA ALA A 351 3.39 25.33 -4.38
C ALA A 351 4.05 26.67 -4.05
N ASN A 352 5.05 27.09 -4.85
CA ASN A 352 5.75 28.36 -4.69
C ASN A 352 4.91 29.56 -5.14
N VAL A 353 4.08 29.37 -6.15
CA VAL A 353 3.12 30.39 -6.59
C VAL A 353 2.02 30.58 -5.55
N LEU A 354 1.49 29.46 -5.02
CA LEU A 354 0.43 29.47 -4.01
C LEU A 354 0.90 30.03 -2.65
N ASP A 355 2.17 29.90 -2.29
CA ASP A 355 2.75 30.49 -1.09
C ASP A 355 3.29 31.93 -1.31
N ASN A 356 3.11 32.48 -2.53
CA ASN A 356 3.61 33.78 -2.96
C ASN A 356 5.14 33.94 -2.88
N SER A 357 5.91 32.84 -2.93
CA SER A 357 7.37 32.88 -2.95
C SER A 357 7.97 32.99 -4.37
N SER A 358 7.16 32.81 -5.40
CA SER A 358 7.52 33.00 -6.82
C SER A 358 6.33 33.50 -7.61
N THR A 359 6.60 34.18 -8.71
CA THR A 359 5.57 34.57 -9.66
C THR A 359 5.18 33.40 -10.55
N LEU A 360 4.01 33.47 -11.17
CA LEU A 360 3.53 32.43 -12.07
C LEU A 360 4.41 32.32 -13.33
N GLU A 361 4.90 33.45 -13.84
CA GLU A 361 5.79 33.54 -15.00
C GLU A 361 7.15 32.87 -14.73
N GLU A 362 7.68 33.00 -13.51
CA GLU A 362 8.93 32.36 -13.13
C GLU A 362 8.76 30.84 -12.91
N ALA A 363 7.57 30.40 -12.55
CA ALA A 363 7.29 29.01 -12.22
C ALA A 363 6.95 28.17 -13.46
N ILE A 364 6.46 28.78 -14.54
CA ILE A 364 6.15 28.10 -15.80
C ILE A 364 7.43 27.87 -16.58
N VAL A 365 7.69 26.62 -16.92
CA VAL A 365 8.87 26.20 -17.68
C VAL A 365 8.44 25.69 -19.06
N LYS A 366 9.19 26.11 -20.10
CA LYS A 366 9.03 25.54 -21.44
C LYS A 366 9.58 24.13 -21.47
N THR A 367 8.83 23.22 -22.05
CA THR A 367 9.29 21.84 -22.26
C THR A 367 9.96 21.70 -23.63
N GLU A 368 10.61 20.55 -23.85
CA GLU A 368 11.14 20.21 -25.19
C GLU A 368 10.03 19.85 -26.20
N VAL A 369 8.81 19.67 -25.74
CA VAL A 369 7.65 19.41 -26.61
C VAL A 369 7.07 20.73 -27.07
N GLU A 370 7.02 20.92 -28.39
CA GLU A 370 6.47 22.13 -28.99
C GLU A 370 5.02 22.38 -28.51
N ASN A 371 4.71 23.64 -28.19
CA ASN A 371 3.42 24.11 -27.69
C ASN A 371 3.00 23.53 -26.34
N VAL A 372 3.88 22.89 -25.57
CA VAL A 372 3.61 22.40 -24.22
C VAL A 372 4.49 23.12 -23.21
N ASP A 373 3.87 23.92 -22.34
CA ASP A 373 4.51 24.49 -21.17
C ASP A 373 4.13 23.70 -19.91
N LEU A 374 4.99 23.68 -18.91
CA LEU A 374 4.77 22.97 -17.65
C LEU A 374 4.82 23.92 -16.46
N LEU A 375 3.84 23.84 -15.57
CA LEU A 375 3.90 24.34 -14.22
C LEU A 375 4.15 23.15 -13.28
N PRO A 376 5.40 22.90 -12.83
CA PRO A 376 5.71 21.80 -11.94
C PRO A 376 5.05 21.99 -10.57
N ALA A 377 4.93 20.94 -9.78
CA ALA A 377 4.30 21.00 -8.46
C ALA A 377 5.00 21.93 -7.47
N GLY A 378 6.33 22.06 -7.59
CA GLY A 378 7.14 22.76 -6.61
C GLY A 378 7.33 21.95 -5.32
N ARG A 379 8.03 22.52 -4.35
CA ARG A 379 8.27 21.86 -3.07
C ARG A 379 7.40 22.43 -1.97
N LEU A 380 6.65 21.55 -1.31
CA LEU A 380 5.78 21.92 -0.21
C LEU A 380 6.56 22.47 0.99
N LYS A 381 6.19 23.66 1.45
CA LYS A 381 6.56 24.23 2.75
C LYS A 381 5.38 24.18 3.73
N PHE A 382 4.16 24.16 3.20
CA PHE A 382 2.90 24.14 3.95
C PHE A 382 2.03 22.97 3.45
N SER A 383 1.00 22.62 4.21
CA SER A 383 0.07 21.59 3.75
C SER A 383 -0.67 22.03 2.48
N PRO A 384 -0.97 21.12 1.53
CA PRO A 384 -1.71 21.46 0.31
C PRO A 384 -3.05 22.15 0.60
N HIS A 385 -3.74 21.76 1.67
CA HIS A 385 -5.00 22.40 2.08
C HIS A 385 -4.85 23.87 2.45
N PHE A 386 -3.73 24.23 3.07
CA PHE A 386 -3.45 25.62 3.38
C PHE A 386 -3.19 26.44 2.12
N LEU A 387 -2.49 25.87 1.15
CA LEU A 387 -2.14 26.53 -0.11
C LEU A 387 -3.36 26.72 -1.02
N LEU A 388 -4.26 25.74 -1.06
CA LEU A 388 -5.44 25.76 -1.94
C LEU A 388 -6.66 26.49 -1.35
N ARG A 389 -6.52 27.15 -0.21
CA ARG A 389 -7.61 27.91 0.41
C ARG A 389 -8.02 29.14 -0.41
N ASN A 390 -9.23 29.62 -0.16
CA ASN A 390 -9.75 30.89 -0.69
C ASN A 390 -9.78 31.01 -2.23
N GLY A 391 -9.86 29.91 -2.96
CA GLY A 391 -9.93 29.93 -4.42
C GLY A 391 -8.61 30.34 -5.11
N ALA A 392 -7.47 30.22 -4.41
CA ALA A 392 -6.15 30.59 -4.97
C ALA A 392 -5.86 29.86 -6.28
N PHE A 393 -6.15 28.55 -6.35
CA PHE A 393 -5.95 27.77 -7.57
C PHE A 393 -6.88 28.18 -8.70
N GLN A 394 -8.15 28.52 -8.39
CA GLN A 394 -9.10 29.04 -9.38
C GLN A 394 -8.57 30.31 -10.04
N SER A 395 -8.02 31.24 -9.25
CA SER A 395 -7.45 32.49 -9.78
C SER A 395 -6.27 32.25 -10.73
N ILE A 396 -5.45 31.22 -10.45
CA ILE A 396 -4.37 30.81 -11.34
C ILE A 396 -4.95 30.27 -12.65
N LEU A 397 -5.94 29.37 -12.59
CA LEU A 397 -6.57 28.79 -13.78
C LEU A 397 -7.24 29.86 -14.66
N ASP A 398 -7.95 30.83 -14.07
CA ASP A 398 -8.60 31.92 -14.80
C ASP A 398 -7.58 32.82 -15.51
N GLY A 399 -6.39 32.99 -14.94
CA GLY A 399 -5.27 33.65 -15.58
C GLY A 399 -4.74 32.85 -16.78
N MET A 400 -4.60 31.53 -16.61
CA MET A 400 -4.03 30.64 -17.61
C MET A 400 -4.98 30.37 -18.79
N LYS A 401 -6.28 30.31 -18.60
CA LYS A 401 -7.30 30.19 -19.67
C LYS A 401 -7.22 31.31 -20.72
N ARG A 402 -6.66 32.47 -20.37
CA ARG A 402 -6.45 33.58 -21.32
C ARG A 402 -5.21 33.40 -22.19
N LYS A 403 -4.24 32.63 -21.70
CA LYS A 403 -2.94 32.45 -22.37
C LYS A 403 -2.84 31.11 -23.11
N TYR A 404 -3.44 30.09 -22.56
CA TYR A 404 -3.42 28.72 -23.08
C TYR A 404 -4.81 28.29 -23.52
N ARG A 405 -4.88 27.66 -24.70
CA ARG A 405 -6.15 27.11 -25.21
C ARG A 405 -6.61 25.92 -24.36
N TYR A 406 -5.66 25.11 -23.89
CA TYR A 406 -5.92 23.95 -23.06
C TYR A 406 -5.03 23.98 -21.81
N VAL A 407 -5.61 23.65 -20.68
CA VAL A 407 -4.88 23.43 -19.42
C VAL A 407 -5.20 22.05 -18.91
N ILE A 408 -4.21 21.18 -18.81
CA ILE A 408 -4.35 19.85 -18.22
C ILE A 408 -3.75 19.86 -16.83
N VAL A 409 -4.51 19.39 -15.84
CA VAL A 409 -4.09 19.32 -14.43
C VAL A 409 -3.96 17.86 -14.04
N ASP A 410 -2.74 17.42 -13.76
CA ASP A 410 -2.53 16.14 -13.03
C ASP A 410 -2.82 16.34 -11.56
N SER A 411 -3.50 15.41 -10.91
CA SER A 411 -3.92 15.58 -9.52
C SER A 411 -3.70 14.32 -8.69
N PRO A 412 -3.58 14.43 -7.35
CA PRO A 412 -3.51 13.25 -6.50
C PRO A 412 -4.80 12.43 -6.56
N PRO A 413 -4.75 11.16 -6.08
CA PRO A 413 -5.92 10.28 -6.07
C PRO A 413 -7.04 10.80 -5.16
N VAL A 414 -8.29 10.76 -5.65
CA VAL A 414 -9.47 11.36 -4.99
C VAL A 414 -9.76 10.74 -3.61
N LEU A 415 -9.57 9.41 -3.46
CA LEU A 415 -9.88 8.74 -2.19
C LEU A 415 -8.80 8.96 -1.14
N SER A 416 -7.55 9.22 -1.57
CA SER A 416 -6.41 9.39 -0.68
C SER A 416 -6.15 10.84 -0.29
N ALA A 417 -6.54 11.80 -1.14
CA ALA A 417 -6.20 13.19 -1.00
C ALA A 417 -7.41 14.09 -1.22
N SER A 418 -7.80 14.86 -0.21
CA SER A 418 -8.95 15.75 -0.31
C SER A 418 -8.69 16.99 -1.15
N GLU A 419 -7.43 17.39 -1.34
CA GLU A 419 -7.03 18.44 -2.28
C GLU A 419 -7.39 18.13 -3.73
N ALA A 420 -7.46 16.86 -4.14
CA ALA A 420 -7.93 16.46 -5.46
C ALA A 420 -9.34 17.00 -5.76
N VAL A 421 -10.20 17.03 -4.75
CA VAL A 421 -11.57 17.56 -4.87
C VAL A 421 -11.57 19.07 -5.06
N VAL A 422 -10.68 19.80 -4.37
CA VAL A 422 -10.55 21.25 -4.52
C VAL A 422 -10.05 21.60 -5.91
N LEU A 423 -9.03 20.86 -6.41
CA LEU A 423 -8.52 21.03 -7.77
C LEU A 423 -9.59 20.69 -8.83
N ALA A 424 -10.37 19.62 -8.59
CA ALA A 424 -11.44 19.19 -9.49
C ALA A 424 -12.55 20.23 -9.64
N ASN A 425 -12.91 20.88 -8.53
CA ASN A 425 -13.97 21.89 -8.52
C ASN A 425 -13.55 23.18 -9.21
N ALA A 426 -12.24 23.45 -9.33
CA ALA A 426 -11.70 24.60 -10.04
C ALA A 426 -11.59 24.36 -11.56
N CYS A 427 -11.63 23.09 -12.02
CA CYS A 427 -11.53 22.75 -13.44
C CYS A 427 -12.89 22.67 -14.12
N ASP A 428 -12.95 22.89 -15.44
CA ASP A 428 -14.20 22.79 -16.21
C ASP A 428 -14.72 21.36 -16.29
N ALA A 429 -13.79 20.38 -16.28
CA ALA A 429 -14.13 18.97 -16.40
C ALA A 429 -13.08 18.06 -15.73
N VAL A 430 -13.52 16.86 -15.37
CA VAL A 430 -12.69 15.84 -14.71
C VAL A 430 -12.72 14.54 -15.49
N LEU A 431 -11.56 13.97 -15.72
CA LEU A 431 -11.34 12.65 -16.30
C LEU A 431 -10.79 11.71 -15.21
N VAL A 432 -11.45 10.58 -14.97
CA VAL A 432 -11.03 9.63 -13.95
C VAL A 432 -10.27 8.47 -14.59
N CYS A 433 -9.00 8.33 -14.26
CA CYS A 433 -8.17 7.22 -14.69
C CYS A 433 -8.39 6.00 -13.80
N THR A 434 -8.54 4.83 -14.42
CA THR A 434 -8.60 3.53 -13.74
C THR A 434 -7.63 2.59 -14.41
N ARG A 435 -7.10 1.60 -13.70
CA ARG A 435 -6.12 0.65 -14.24
C ARG A 435 -6.73 -0.73 -14.41
N CYS A 436 -6.57 -1.30 -15.61
CA CYS A 436 -6.99 -2.65 -15.96
C CYS A 436 -6.42 -3.68 -14.97
N ASP A 437 -7.23 -4.60 -14.48
CA ASP A 437 -6.93 -5.69 -13.56
C ASP A 437 -6.37 -5.26 -12.18
N TYR A 438 -6.32 -3.95 -11.91
CA TYR A 438 -5.84 -3.37 -10.66
C TYR A 438 -6.95 -2.63 -9.90
N SER A 439 -7.60 -1.68 -10.54
CA SER A 439 -8.69 -0.87 -9.97
C SER A 439 -9.94 -1.70 -9.70
N ARG A 440 -10.76 -1.25 -8.75
CA ARG A 440 -12.02 -1.90 -8.40
C ARG A 440 -13.20 -0.97 -8.65
N SER A 441 -14.29 -1.50 -9.22
CA SER A 441 -15.49 -0.72 -9.51
C SER A 441 -16.06 0.06 -8.31
N PRO A 442 -16.10 -0.47 -7.07
CA PRO A 442 -16.57 0.29 -5.92
C PRO A 442 -15.71 1.52 -5.59
N GLN A 443 -14.38 1.43 -5.81
CA GLN A 443 -13.48 2.57 -5.59
C GLN A 443 -13.71 3.68 -6.60
N LEU A 444 -13.92 3.33 -7.86
CA LEU A 444 -14.27 4.30 -8.90
C LEU A 444 -15.62 4.97 -8.60
N SER A 445 -16.65 4.19 -8.21
CA SER A 445 -17.94 4.78 -7.80
C SER A 445 -17.79 5.76 -6.64
N ALA A 446 -17.07 5.38 -5.60
CA ALA A 446 -16.83 6.25 -4.45
C ALA A 446 -16.07 7.53 -4.83
N ALA A 447 -15.07 7.43 -5.73
CA ALA A 447 -14.33 8.59 -6.22
C ALA A 447 -15.24 9.52 -7.05
N LYS A 448 -16.05 8.96 -7.96
CA LYS A 448 -17.04 9.70 -8.74
C LYS A 448 -18.02 10.43 -7.83
N ASP A 449 -18.64 9.71 -6.89
CA ASP A 449 -19.64 10.28 -5.99
C ASP A 449 -19.03 11.44 -5.17
N ARG A 450 -17.79 11.27 -4.69
CA ARG A 450 -17.06 12.33 -3.97
C ARG A 450 -16.82 13.56 -4.83
N LEU A 451 -16.46 13.39 -6.10
CA LEU A 451 -16.26 14.49 -7.05
C LEU A 451 -17.59 15.18 -7.37
N GLN A 452 -18.64 14.42 -7.69
CA GLN A 452 -19.95 14.96 -8.05
C GLN A 452 -20.63 15.68 -6.87
N ASN A 453 -20.54 15.11 -5.66
CA ASN A 453 -21.06 15.75 -4.44
C ASN A 453 -20.34 17.08 -4.12
N ALA A 454 -19.11 17.23 -4.56
CA ALA A 454 -18.38 18.50 -4.46
C ALA A 454 -18.67 19.48 -5.61
N GLY A 455 -19.51 19.12 -6.58
CA GLY A 455 -19.87 19.97 -7.71
C GLY A 455 -18.96 19.82 -8.94
N ALA A 456 -17.98 18.90 -8.93
CA ALA A 456 -17.09 18.69 -10.08
C ALA A 456 -17.80 17.96 -11.22
N ARG A 457 -17.57 18.40 -12.46
CA ARG A 457 -18.14 17.81 -13.67
C ARG A 457 -17.29 16.66 -14.14
N VAL A 458 -17.69 15.42 -13.84
CA VAL A 458 -17.01 14.21 -14.28
C VAL A 458 -17.47 13.82 -15.68
N LEU A 459 -16.57 13.88 -16.67
CA LEU A 459 -16.85 13.49 -18.06
C LEU A 459 -17.01 11.98 -18.21
N GLY A 460 -16.15 11.23 -17.55
CA GLY A 460 -16.13 9.78 -17.64
C GLY A 460 -14.84 9.18 -17.08
N ALA A 461 -14.68 7.88 -17.31
CA ALA A 461 -13.52 7.12 -16.92
C ALA A 461 -12.69 6.69 -18.14
N VAL A 462 -11.39 6.53 -17.93
CA VAL A 462 -10.44 5.95 -18.88
C VAL A 462 -9.80 4.73 -18.24
N ILE A 463 -9.76 3.62 -18.96
CA ILE A 463 -9.09 2.41 -18.50
C ILE A 463 -7.65 2.42 -19.04
N SER A 464 -6.68 2.55 -18.17
CA SER A 464 -5.26 2.52 -18.49
C SER A 464 -4.68 1.11 -18.36
N GLY A 465 -3.54 0.86 -19.00
CA GLY A 465 -2.79 -0.39 -18.84
C GLY A 465 -3.47 -1.62 -19.41
N VAL A 466 -4.30 -1.45 -20.42
CA VAL A 466 -4.93 -2.58 -21.15
C VAL A 466 -3.83 -3.36 -21.90
N PRO A 467 -3.73 -4.69 -21.72
CA PRO A 467 -2.74 -5.47 -22.45
C PRO A 467 -2.85 -5.25 -23.96
N THR A 468 -1.73 -4.97 -24.63
CA THR A 468 -1.69 -4.61 -26.06
C THR A 468 -2.44 -5.62 -26.95
N ARG A 469 -2.34 -6.92 -26.63
CA ARG A 469 -3.08 -7.96 -27.37
C ARG A 469 -4.60 -7.82 -27.21
N SER A 470 -5.06 -7.53 -26.01
CA SER A 470 -6.51 -7.35 -25.73
C SER A 470 -7.04 -6.09 -26.40
N TRP A 471 -6.27 -5.01 -26.36
CA TRP A 471 -6.60 -3.77 -27.04
C TRP A 471 -6.67 -3.96 -28.56
N ALA A 472 -5.65 -4.56 -29.15
CA ALA A 472 -5.61 -4.86 -30.60
C ALA A 472 -6.76 -5.77 -31.04
N TYR A 473 -7.15 -6.75 -30.24
CA TYR A 473 -8.30 -7.62 -30.52
C TYR A 473 -9.63 -6.83 -30.53
N ARG A 474 -9.82 -5.91 -29.59
CA ARG A 474 -11.05 -5.12 -29.48
C ARG A 474 -11.19 -4.06 -30.58
N TYR A 475 -10.09 -3.42 -30.95
CA TYR A 475 -10.07 -2.28 -31.88
C TYR A 475 -9.54 -2.63 -33.28
N GLY A 476 -9.43 -3.92 -33.60
CA GLY A 476 -9.14 -4.36 -34.97
C GLY A 476 -7.69 -4.34 -35.40
N GLY A 477 -6.73 -4.20 -34.46
CA GLY A 477 -5.29 -4.15 -34.73
C GLY A 477 -4.63 -5.46 -35.18
N TYR A 478 -5.38 -6.53 -35.44
CA TYR A 478 -4.88 -7.86 -35.88
C TYR A 478 -5.03 -8.06 -37.40
N GLY A 479 -4.56 -7.13 -38.23
CA GLY A 479 -4.60 -7.30 -39.68
C GLY A 479 -3.21 -7.18 -40.33
N TYR A 480 -3.01 -7.84 -41.49
CA TYR A 480 -1.80 -7.77 -42.32
C TYR A 480 -1.39 -6.34 -42.75
N GLY A 481 -2.21 -5.33 -42.46
CA GLY A 481 -1.94 -3.90 -42.70
C GLY A 481 -1.17 -3.19 -41.57
N TRP A 482 -1.12 -3.77 -40.38
CA TRP A 482 -0.54 -3.13 -39.20
C TRP A 482 0.97 -2.86 -39.32
N GLU A 483 1.74 -3.77 -39.95
CA GLU A 483 3.18 -3.56 -40.18
C GLU A 483 3.45 -2.37 -41.13
N ARG A 484 2.59 -2.15 -42.12
CA ARG A 484 2.68 -0.96 -42.99
C ARG A 484 2.27 0.30 -42.27
N TYR A 485 1.28 0.22 -41.39
CA TYR A 485 0.83 1.34 -40.57
C TYR A 485 1.89 1.73 -39.52
N ALA A 486 2.46 0.76 -38.85
CA ALA A 486 3.54 0.98 -37.86
C ALA A 486 4.80 1.58 -38.51
N SER A 487 5.18 1.19 -39.72
CA SER A 487 6.33 1.75 -40.44
C SER A 487 6.07 3.20 -40.92
N ALA A 488 4.86 3.51 -41.34
CA ALA A 488 4.45 4.88 -41.69
C ALA A 488 4.41 5.75 -40.40
N TYR A 489 3.91 5.24 -39.32
CA TYR A 489 3.88 5.94 -38.02
C TYR A 489 5.27 6.24 -37.47
N GLN A 490 6.23 5.33 -37.68
CA GLN A 490 7.62 5.51 -37.28
C GLN A 490 8.29 6.74 -37.97
N SER A 491 7.90 7.04 -39.20
CA SER A 491 8.43 8.23 -39.91
C SER A 491 7.85 9.56 -39.41
N PHE A 492 6.66 9.54 -38.79
CA PHE A 492 5.97 10.74 -38.30
C PHE A 492 6.20 11.01 -36.80
N TYR A 493 6.48 9.99 -36.01
CA TYR A 493 6.51 10.04 -34.54
C TYR A 493 7.85 9.63 -33.92
N SER A 494 8.97 9.71 -34.67
CA SER A 494 10.28 9.56 -34.03
C SER A 494 10.49 10.73 -33.08
N PRO A 495 10.50 10.51 -31.73
CA PRO A 495 10.92 11.57 -30.83
C PRO A 495 12.38 11.91 -31.13
N PRO A 496 12.84 13.11 -30.83
CA PRO A 496 14.26 13.43 -30.85
C PRO A 496 15.00 12.37 -30.01
N GLN A 497 16.02 11.75 -30.60
CA GLN A 497 16.80 10.69 -29.93
C GLN A 497 17.41 11.16 -28.60
N GLU A 498 17.63 12.46 -28.42
CA GLU A 498 18.16 13.09 -27.20
C GLU A 498 17.29 12.95 -25.95
N LEU A 499 15.95 12.95 -26.07
CA LEU A 499 15.04 12.70 -24.94
C LEU A 499 15.12 11.27 -24.39
N LEU A 500 15.63 10.36 -25.18
CA LEU A 500 15.79 8.96 -24.82
C LEU A 500 17.11 8.69 -24.10
N GLU A 501 18.15 9.46 -24.37
CA GLU A 501 19.49 9.27 -23.79
C GLU A 501 19.64 9.92 -22.40
N GLN A 502 19.01 11.06 -22.15
CA GLN A 502 19.06 11.73 -20.83
C GLN A 502 18.38 10.96 -19.68
N ARG A 503 17.47 10.02 -19.98
CA ARG A 503 16.84 9.16 -18.96
C ARG A 503 17.75 8.04 -18.43
N GLU A 504 18.86 7.74 -19.09
CA GLU A 504 19.78 6.67 -18.64
C GLU A 504 20.66 7.12 -17.47
N ASP A 505 21.01 8.43 -17.41
CA ASP A 505 21.91 8.93 -16.36
C ASP A 505 21.22 9.15 -15.01
N VAL A 506 19.92 9.49 -15.00
CA VAL A 506 19.19 9.77 -13.74
C VAL A 506 18.79 8.49 -12.99
N SER A 507 18.68 7.34 -13.66
CA SER A 507 18.30 6.08 -13.01
C SER A 507 19.49 5.31 -12.43
N SER A 508 20.72 5.59 -12.88
CA SER A 508 21.94 4.95 -12.34
C SER A 508 22.38 5.52 -10.99
N ASP A 509 22.02 6.78 -10.69
CA ASP A 509 22.37 7.42 -9.42
C ASP A 509 21.47 7.03 -8.23
N ARG A 510 20.27 6.51 -8.48
CA ARG A 510 19.37 6.06 -7.40
C ARG A 510 19.71 4.69 -6.81
N ASP A 511 20.44 3.84 -7.53
CA ASP A 511 20.84 2.51 -7.02
C ASP A 511 22.10 2.54 -6.13
N ILE A 512 22.78 3.68 -6.02
CA ILE A 512 24.02 3.83 -5.23
C ILE A 512 23.75 4.32 -3.79
N ASP A 513 22.63 5.02 -3.53
CA ASP A 513 22.36 5.61 -2.21
C ASP A 513 21.56 4.72 -1.23
N THR A 514 21.14 3.51 -1.63
CA THR A 514 20.40 2.60 -0.73
C THR A 514 21.26 1.58 0.01
N ASN A 515 22.60 1.57 -0.18
CA ASN A 515 23.51 0.61 0.46
C ASN A 515 24.49 1.20 1.48
N GLY A 516 24.24 2.38 1.99
CA GLY A 516 25.13 3.02 2.94
C GLY A 516 24.45 3.53 4.20
N HIS A 517 23.83 2.66 5.00
CA HIS A 517 23.70 2.78 6.46
C HIS A 517 23.03 1.51 6.99
N ALA A 518 23.89 0.56 7.38
CA ALA A 518 23.56 -0.51 8.34
C ALA A 518 24.11 -0.11 9.71
#